data_7701d44e7253b1a84b7789ec1b50c966
#
_entry.id   7701d44e7253b1a84b7789ec1b50c966
#
_cell.length_a   1.000
_cell.length_b   1.000
_cell.length_c   1.000
_cell.angle_alpha   90.00
_cell.angle_beta   90.00
_cell.angle_gamma   90.00
#
_symmetry.space_group_name_H-M   'P 1'
#
loop_
_entity.id
_entity.type
_entity.pdbx_description
1 polymer ?
#
loop_
_entity_poly.entity_id
_entity_poly.type
_entity_poly.pdbx_seq_one_letter_code
_entity_poly.pdbx_strand_id
1 'polypeptide(L)'
;ALMNKPQTHSAFALEKSTEEAPHILPQNHKDTARELPEIYYKNSQGSIERVDRKNLEHWSREAQLGKPQAQYNLGVAYFKGVGVSPDQEEAFKWFSKAAEKGSAPGQGFLGVMYENGLGVAQDHEKSLHWYRKAAEQEDSTAQFNLARLCYQGNGTTRAPEEAAKWFEKAAAKNNDTAQNMLGVIYENGDGVSQDYSQAESWYRKAALNGNEAGLYNLGDLYERGRGVVKDPDQAARWFRKSALSGFDRAQFKLGTLYYCGDGVSQAPKKALHWFCNAAEQGHPHAKHFLETTPLDFEPTAEDLYKKGQYFFEQKEYEE
;
A
#
# COMPACT_ATOMS: atom_id res chain seq x y z
N ALA A 1 11.50 -2.05 -54.23
CA ALA A 1 11.31 -1.08 -53.15
C ALA A 1 11.03 -1.83 -51.87
N LEU A 2 12.05 -2.11 -51.10
CA LEU A 2 11.98 -2.77 -49.77
C LEU A 2 11.74 -1.66 -48.75
N MET A 3 10.55 -1.63 -48.15
CA MET A 3 10.26 -0.78 -47.00
C MET A 3 10.96 -1.34 -45.77
N ASN A 4 11.92 -0.60 -45.26
CA ASN A 4 12.54 -0.82 -43.97
C ASN A 4 11.50 -0.65 -42.86
N LYS A 5 11.23 -1.73 -42.14
CA LYS A 5 10.60 -1.64 -40.81
C LYS A 5 11.61 -1.03 -39.86
N PRO A 6 11.25 -0.05 -39.03
CA PRO A 6 12.13 0.40 -37.96
C PRO A 6 12.27 -0.72 -36.94
N GLN A 7 13.50 -1.18 -36.75
CA GLN A 7 13.88 -1.99 -35.59
C GLN A 7 13.87 -1.10 -34.37
N THR A 8 12.78 -1.13 -33.59
CA THR A 8 12.77 -0.63 -32.22
C THR A 8 13.11 -1.79 -31.30
N HIS A 9 14.33 -2.23 -31.31
CA HIS A 9 14.92 -2.98 -30.23
C HIS A 9 15.80 -2.04 -29.43
N SER A 10 15.59 -2.10 -28.14
CA SER A 10 16.55 -1.65 -27.13
C SER A 10 16.18 -0.40 -26.37
N ALA A 11 16.29 -0.62 -25.10
CA ALA A 11 16.52 0.29 -23.99
C ALA A 11 15.32 0.71 -23.16
N PHE A 12 14.60 -0.26 -22.60
CA PHE A 12 14.18 -0.11 -21.20
C PHE A 12 14.75 -1.31 -20.41
N ALA A 13 16.07 -1.31 -20.23
CA ALA A 13 16.66 -2.02 -19.12
C ALA A 13 16.13 -1.34 -17.87
N LEU A 14 15.19 -1.99 -17.19
CA LEU A 14 14.81 -1.64 -15.84
C LEU A 14 16.06 -1.78 -14.98
N GLU A 15 16.72 -0.65 -14.69
CA GLU A 15 17.61 -0.59 -13.54
C GLU A 15 16.87 -1.19 -12.38
N LYS A 16 17.56 -2.06 -11.64
CA LYS A 16 17.10 -2.54 -10.32
C LYS A 16 17.03 -1.31 -9.42
N SER A 17 15.89 -0.61 -9.45
CA SER A 17 15.59 0.38 -8.45
C SER A 17 15.43 -0.38 -7.14
N THR A 18 16.22 -0.03 -6.16
CA THR A 18 16.01 -0.32 -4.75
C THR A 18 14.76 0.42 -4.34
N GLU A 19 13.60 -0.16 -4.63
CA GLU A 19 12.32 0.43 -4.34
C GLU A 19 12.00 0.23 -2.87
N GLU A 20 11.85 1.35 -2.19
CA GLU A 20 11.29 1.42 -0.86
C GLU A 20 9.94 0.69 -0.83
N ALA A 21 9.78 -0.18 0.16
CA ALA A 21 8.50 -0.85 0.40
C ALA A 21 7.39 0.20 0.60
N PRO A 22 6.20 -0.02 0.07
CA PRO A 22 5.12 0.96 0.19
C PRO A 22 4.82 1.25 1.65
N HIS A 23 5.02 2.50 2.06
CA HIS A 23 4.56 2.99 3.34
C HIS A 23 3.04 2.89 3.38
N ILE A 24 2.50 1.96 4.17
CA ILE A 24 1.09 1.92 4.49
C ILE A 24 0.86 2.88 5.67
N LEU A 25 0.89 4.17 5.37
CA LEU A 25 0.16 5.16 6.12
C LEU A 25 -1.12 5.44 5.35
N PRO A 26 -2.27 5.63 6.01
CA PRO A 26 -3.43 6.15 5.33
C PRO A 26 -3.04 7.49 4.70
N GLN A 27 -3.18 7.60 3.39
CA GLN A 27 -2.83 8.79 2.62
C GLN A 27 -3.54 9.99 3.23
N ASN A 28 -2.77 11.06 3.46
CA ASN A 28 -3.29 12.37 3.83
C ASN A 28 -4.24 12.86 2.74
N HIS A 29 -5.53 12.66 2.93
CA HIS A 29 -6.50 13.51 2.28
C HIS A 29 -6.46 14.87 2.97
N LYS A 30 -5.91 15.86 2.27
CA LYS A 30 -6.18 17.26 2.54
C LYS A 30 -7.65 17.50 2.20
N ASP A 31 -8.52 17.27 3.16
CA ASP A 31 -9.89 17.73 3.05
C ASP A 31 -10.12 18.88 4.02
N THR A 32 -10.48 19.98 3.35
CA THR A 32 -11.09 21.20 3.89
C THR A 32 -12.10 20.90 4.97
N ALA A 33 -12.09 21.73 6.01
CA ALA A 33 -13.01 21.75 7.14
C ALA A 33 -14.46 21.50 6.74
N ARG A 34 -14.90 20.24 6.83
CA ARG A 34 -16.31 19.84 6.88
C ARG A 34 -16.40 18.40 7.35
N GLU A 35 -17.04 18.23 8.51
CA GLU A 35 -17.51 16.99 9.12
C GLU A 35 -16.40 16.06 9.62
N LEU A 36 -16.25 16.00 10.93
CA LEU A 36 -15.43 14.98 11.61
C LEU A 36 -15.86 13.60 11.11
N PRO A 37 -14.91 12.75 10.68
CA PRO A 37 -15.26 11.43 10.19
C PRO A 37 -16.07 10.70 11.26
N GLU A 38 -17.21 10.15 10.84
CA GLU A 38 -18.03 9.31 11.70
C GLU A 38 -17.22 8.06 12.05
N ILE A 39 -16.78 7.96 13.29
CA ILE A 39 -16.07 6.78 13.77
C ILE A 39 -17.05 5.91 14.51
N TYR A 40 -17.10 4.66 14.11
CA TYR A 40 -17.89 3.62 14.70
C TYR A 40 -16.99 2.70 15.52
N TYR A 41 -17.46 2.28 16.67
CA TYR A 41 -16.81 1.26 17.49
C TYR A 41 -17.74 0.07 17.71
N LYS A 42 -17.15 -1.08 17.95
CA LYS A 42 -17.90 -2.28 18.32
C LYS A 42 -18.04 -2.31 19.84
N ASN A 43 -19.27 -2.19 20.35
CA ASN A 43 -19.52 -2.23 21.79
C ASN A 43 -19.37 -3.67 22.35
N SER A 44 -19.50 -3.82 23.67
CA SER A 44 -19.40 -5.11 24.36
C SER A 44 -20.46 -6.13 23.95
N GLN A 45 -21.53 -5.69 23.31
CA GLN A 45 -22.62 -6.53 22.77
C GLN A 45 -22.41 -6.86 21.28
N GLY A 46 -21.32 -6.37 20.67
CA GLY A 46 -21.01 -6.61 19.27
C GLY A 46 -21.67 -5.65 18.29
N SER A 47 -22.47 -4.67 18.76
CA SER A 47 -23.11 -3.65 17.92
C SER A 47 -22.11 -2.57 17.53
N ILE A 48 -22.26 -2.06 16.30
CA ILE A 48 -21.46 -0.95 15.78
C ILE A 48 -22.19 0.36 16.15
N GLU A 49 -21.55 1.19 16.94
CA GLU A 49 -22.09 2.46 17.39
C GLU A 49 -21.21 3.62 16.98
N ARG A 50 -21.83 4.78 16.68
CA ARG A 50 -21.11 6.03 16.43
C ARG A 50 -20.49 6.54 17.72
N VAL A 51 -19.26 6.99 17.68
CA VAL A 51 -18.60 7.60 18.82
C VAL A 51 -19.20 8.99 19.07
N ASP A 52 -19.79 9.17 20.23
CA ASP A 52 -20.33 10.44 20.70
C ASP A 52 -19.64 10.90 22.00
N ARG A 53 -20.05 12.06 22.52
CA ARG A 53 -19.49 12.61 23.77
C ARG A 53 -19.73 11.69 24.96
N LYS A 54 -20.85 10.95 25.01
CA LYS A 54 -21.16 10.02 26.10
C LYS A 54 -20.21 8.83 26.11
N ASN A 55 -19.83 8.35 24.93
CA ASN A 55 -18.82 7.29 24.79
C ASN A 55 -17.48 7.77 25.35
N LEU A 56 -17.05 8.99 25.05
CA LEU A 56 -15.81 9.55 25.57
C LEU A 56 -15.81 9.68 27.09
N GLU A 57 -16.89 10.18 27.67
CA GLU A 57 -17.04 10.29 29.14
C GLU A 57 -17.02 8.89 29.79
N HIS A 58 -17.64 7.91 29.14
CA HIS A 58 -17.61 6.52 29.59
C HIS A 58 -16.20 5.95 29.50
N TRP A 59 -15.53 6.07 28.33
CA TRP A 59 -14.16 5.55 28.16
C TRP A 59 -13.18 6.24 29.09
N SER A 60 -13.33 7.55 29.34
CA SER A 60 -12.46 8.28 30.26
C SER A 60 -12.54 7.71 31.68
N ARG A 61 -13.74 7.45 32.17
CA ARG A 61 -13.94 6.81 33.51
C ARG A 61 -13.35 5.40 33.57
N GLU A 62 -13.66 4.59 32.57
CA GLU A 62 -13.20 3.19 32.51
C GLU A 62 -11.66 3.12 32.31
N ALA A 63 -11.08 4.04 31.53
CA ALA A 63 -9.64 4.13 31.36
C ALA A 63 -8.90 4.53 32.63
N GLN A 64 -9.48 5.44 33.42
CA GLN A 64 -8.97 5.80 34.75
C GLN A 64 -9.03 4.61 35.73
N LEU A 65 -10.02 3.73 35.61
CA LEU A 65 -10.11 2.47 36.34
C LEU A 65 -9.14 1.39 35.83
N GLY A 66 -8.33 1.73 34.80
CA GLY A 66 -7.29 0.86 34.29
C GLY A 66 -7.77 -0.20 33.29
N LYS A 67 -8.98 -0.09 32.71
CA LYS A 67 -9.48 -1.02 31.71
C LYS A 67 -8.75 -0.85 30.38
N PRO A 68 -8.03 -1.86 29.86
CA PRO A 68 -7.16 -1.72 28.71
C PRO A 68 -7.89 -1.32 27.41
N GLN A 69 -9.11 -1.85 27.21
CA GLN A 69 -9.92 -1.52 26.06
C GLN A 69 -10.36 -0.04 26.04
N ALA A 70 -10.74 0.50 27.21
CA ALA A 70 -11.12 1.91 27.33
C ALA A 70 -9.90 2.83 27.13
N GLN A 71 -8.73 2.44 27.65
CA GLN A 71 -7.47 3.16 27.42
C GLN A 71 -7.12 3.18 25.93
N TYR A 72 -7.25 2.05 25.24
CA TYR A 72 -7.05 1.96 23.79
C TYR A 72 -8.05 2.87 23.04
N ASN A 73 -9.34 2.79 23.36
CA ASN A 73 -10.37 3.60 22.70
C ASN A 73 -10.12 5.11 22.90
N LEU A 74 -9.70 5.50 24.09
CA LEU A 74 -9.36 6.89 24.38
C LEU A 74 -8.10 7.34 23.63
N GLY A 75 -7.10 6.47 23.51
CA GLY A 75 -5.93 6.69 22.65
C GLY A 75 -6.33 6.93 21.20
N VAL A 76 -7.23 6.13 20.63
CA VAL A 76 -7.77 6.31 19.27
C VAL A 76 -8.54 7.64 19.16
N ALA A 77 -9.33 8.01 20.16
CA ALA A 77 -10.07 9.25 20.17
C ALA A 77 -9.15 10.48 20.08
N TYR A 78 -8.09 10.52 20.88
CA TYR A 78 -7.08 11.60 20.82
C TYR A 78 -6.27 11.55 19.52
N PHE A 79 -5.91 10.36 19.04
CA PHE A 79 -5.12 10.21 17.82
C PHE A 79 -5.86 10.74 16.58
N LYS A 80 -7.16 10.47 16.49
CA LYS A 80 -8.00 10.83 15.33
C LYS A 80 -8.79 12.14 15.53
N GLY A 81 -8.81 12.69 16.73
CA GLY A 81 -9.62 13.87 17.05
C GLY A 81 -11.11 13.60 17.11
N VAL A 82 -11.53 12.44 17.63
CA VAL A 82 -12.94 12.06 17.70
C VAL A 82 -13.57 12.53 19.00
N GLY A 83 -14.42 13.56 18.92
CA GLY A 83 -15.07 14.20 20.05
C GLY A 83 -14.12 14.96 20.99
N VAL A 84 -12.83 14.99 20.69
CA VAL A 84 -11.76 15.78 21.33
C VAL A 84 -10.85 16.34 20.24
N SER A 85 -10.09 17.39 20.56
CA SER A 85 -9.05 17.87 19.65
C SER A 85 -7.96 16.78 19.47
N PRO A 86 -7.43 16.58 18.26
CA PRO A 86 -6.33 15.65 18.04
C PRO A 86 -5.13 16.01 18.91
N ASP A 87 -4.61 15.03 19.63
CA ASP A 87 -3.45 15.18 20.49
C ASP A 87 -2.63 13.87 20.49
N GLN A 88 -1.51 13.89 19.80
CA GLN A 88 -0.66 12.71 19.65
C GLN A 88 0.09 12.35 20.93
N GLU A 89 0.42 13.31 21.80
CA GLU A 89 1.07 13.04 23.08
C GLU A 89 0.10 12.38 24.06
N GLU A 90 -1.15 12.88 24.13
CA GLU A 90 -2.18 12.23 24.94
C GLU A 90 -2.54 10.84 24.38
N ALA A 91 -2.63 10.69 23.07
CA ALA A 91 -2.81 9.38 22.44
C ALA A 91 -1.71 8.40 22.82
N PHE A 92 -0.45 8.84 22.76
CA PHE A 92 0.71 8.04 23.18
C PHE A 92 0.60 7.58 24.64
N LYS A 93 0.24 8.48 25.55
CA LYS A 93 0.07 8.15 26.98
C LYS A 93 -1.01 7.07 27.19
N TRP A 94 -2.14 7.17 26.49
CA TRP A 94 -3.22 6.21 26.62
C TRP A 94 -2.91 4.88 25.96
N PHE A 95 -2.28 4.87 24.78
CA PHE A 95 -1.81 3.62 24.16
C PHE A 95 -0.73 2.94 25.01
N SER A 96 0.18 3.70 25.62
CA SER A 96 1.18 3.15 26.55
C SER A 96 0.53 2.42 27.72
N LYS A 97 -0.45 3.05 28.39
CA LYS A 97 -1.20 2.42 29.49
C LYS A 97 -1.91 1.14 29.04
N ALA A 98 -2.56 1.17 27.86
CA ALA A 98 -3.22 -0.02 27.30
C ALA A 98 -2.21 -1.13 26.98
N ALA A 99 -1.09 -0.79 26.37
CA ALA A 99 -0.03 -1.72 26.00
C ALA A 99 0.62 -2.40 27.22
N GLU A 100 0.90 -1.62 28.26
CA GLU A 100 1.42 -2.13 29.55
C GLU A 100 0.46 -3.10 30.24
N LYS A 101 -0.85 -2.94 30.02
CA LYS A 101 -1.90 -3.85 30.48
C LYS A 101 -2.12 -5.05 29.55
N GLY A 102 -1.30 -5.23 28.53
CA GLY A 102 -1.34 -6.35 27.62
C GLY A 102 -2.31 -6.23 26.44
N SER A 103 -2.88 -5.04 26.19
CA SER A 103 -3.76 -4.85 25.03
C SER A 103 -2.99 -4.99 23.73
N ALA A 104 -3.25 -6.05 22.92
CA ALA A 104 -2.61 -6.26 21.64
C ALA A 104 -2.83 -5.07 20.67
N PRO A 105 -4.06 -4.52 20.51
CA PRO A 105 -4.25 -3.30 19.73
C PRO A 105 -3.46 -2.10 20.27
N GLY A 106 -3.41 -1.92 21.59
CA GLY A 106 -2.62 -0.86 22.24
C GLY A 106 -1.13 -1.01 21.95
N GLN A 107 -0.60 -2.21 22.05
CA GLN A 107 0.79 -2.54 21.71
C GLN A 107 1.09 -2.28 20.22
N GLY A 108 0.19 -2.68 19.32
CA GLY A 108 0.32 -2.42 17.89
C GLY A 108 0.38 -0.93 17.58
N PHE A 109 -0.54 -0.12 18.15
CA PHE A 109 -0.51 1.34 17.96
C PHE A 109 0.70 2.01 18.59
N LEU A 110 1.15 1.53 19.73
CA LEU A 110 2.38 2.04 20.37
C LEU A 110 3.61 1.76 19.48
N GLY A 111 3.64 0.60 18.81
CA GLY A 111 4.61 0.29 17.77
C GLY A 111 4.59 1.31 16.63
N VAL A 112 3.40 1.65 16.11
CA VAL A 112 3.22 2.68 15.06
C VAL A 112 3.72 4.05 15.53
N MET A 113 3.41 4.44 16.76
CA MET A 113 3.82 5.75 17.29
C MET A 113 5.33 5.87 17.42
N TYR A 114 6.02 4.84 17.91
CA TYR A 114 7.48 4.81 17.95
C TYR A 114 8.10 4.75 16.56
N GLU A 115 7.50 4.01 15.62
CA GLU A 115 8.01 3.93 14.24
C GLU A 115 8.02 5.28 13.53
N ASN A 116 6.98 6.08 13.75
CA ASN A 116 6.75 7.33 13.00
C ASN A 116 7.06 8.58 13.82
N GLY A 117 7.43 8.46 15.10
CA GLY A 117 7.67 9.60 15.97
C GLY A 117 6.41 10.40 16.31
N LEU A 118 5.25 9.73 16.49
CA LEU A 118 3.96 10.37 16.73
C LEU A 118 3.73 10.55 18.25
N GLY A 119 3.81 11.80 18.72
CA GLY A 119 3.70 12.13 20.15
C GLY A 119 4.86 11.61 21.01
N VAL A 120 5.91 11.06 20.41
CA VAL A 120 7.12 10.54 21.04
C VAL A 120 8.28 10.60 20.05
N ALA A 121 9.51 10.61 20.51
CA ALA A 121 10.66 10.51 19.61
C ALA A 121 10.65 9.17 18.86
N GLN A 122 10.98 9.21 17.57
CA GLN A 122 11.07 8.01 16.73
C GLN A 122 12.09 7.03 17.30
N ASP A 123 11.72 5.74 17.36
CA ASP A 123 12.55 4.69 17.92
C ASP A 123 12.14 3.33 17.32
N HIS A 124 12.87 2.88 16.31
CA HIS A 124 12.55 1.63 15.63
C HIS A 124 12.78 0.38 16.48
N GLU A 125 13.69 0.41 17.45
CA GLU A 125 13.91 -0.72 18.37
C GLU A 125 12.71 -0.90 19.29
N LYS A 126 12.19 0.20 19.85
CA LYS A 126 10.96 0.16 20.66
C LYS A 126 9.74 -0.20 19.81
N SER A 127 9.67 0.30 18.58
CA SER A 127 8.61 -0.09 17.64
C SER A 127 8.60 -1.61 17.42
N LEU A 128 9.76 -2.18 17.08
CA LEU A 128 9.94 -3.62 16.90
C LEU A 128 9.52 -4.42 18.14
N HIS A 129 9.94 -3.96 19.32
CA HIS A 129 9.57 -4.60 20.59
C HIS A 129 8.05 -4.65 20.81
N TRP A 130 7.35 -3.55 20.57
CA TRP A 130 5.91 -3.48 20.77
C TRP A 130 5.13 -4.24 19.71
N TYR A 131 5.55 -4.17 18.43
CA TYR A 131 4.96 -5.02 17.39
C TYR A 131 5.14 -6.50 17.70
N ARG A 132 6.31 -6.92 18.21
CA ARG A 132 6.55 -8.32 18.61
C ARG A 132 5.56 -8.78 19.66
N LYS A 133 5.35 -7.99 20.71
CA LYS A 133 4.36 -8.30 21.75
C LYS A 133 2.94 -8.45 21.23
N ALA A 134 2.51 -7.55 20.32
CA ALA A 134 1.20 -7.65 19.71
C ALA A 134 1.09 -8.83 18.73
N ALA A 135 2.14 -9.09 17.94
CA ALA A 135 2.21 -10.19 16.99
C ALA A 135 2.16 -11.57 17.66
N GLU A 136 2.77 -11.72 18.83
CA GLU A 136 2.70 -12.93 19.67
C GLU A 136 1.29 -13.17 20.20
N GLN A 137 0.48 -12.12 20.37
CA GLN A 137 -0.96 -12.21 20.67
C GLN A 137 -1.83 -12.37 19.41
N GLU A 138 -1.22 -12.74 18.30
CA GLU A 138 -1.89 -13.02 17.03
C GLU A 138 -2.56 -11.80 16.36
N ASP A 139 -2.17 -10.56 16.68
CA ASP A 139 -2.61 -9.39 15.92
C ASP A 139 -1.98 -9.43 14.51
N SER A 140 -2.82 -9.54 13.47
CA SER A 140 -2.34 -9.72 12.10
C SER A 140 -1.65 -8.46 11.54
N THR A 141 -2.07 -7.28 11.97
CA THR A 141 -1.45 -6.01 11.58
C THR A 141 -0.07 -5.89 12.20
N ALA A 142 0.06 -6.24 13.49
CA ALA A 142 1.35 -6.26 14.16
C ALA A 142 2.28 -7.34 13.58
N GLN A 143 1.77 -8.53 13.22
CA GLN A 143 2.54 -9.56 12.53
C GLN A 143 3.11 -9.05 11.21
N PHE A 144 2.30 -8.37 10.40
CA PHE A 144 2.74 -7.74 9.16
C PHE A 144 3.80 -6.65 9.41
N ASN A 145 3.56 -5.71 10.34
CA ASN A 145 4.49 -4.63 10.62
C ASN A 145 5.83 -5.15 11.18
N LEU A 146 5.80 -6.14 12.07
CA LEU A 146 7.00 -6.81 12.57
C LEU A 146 7.79 -7.44 11.42
N ALA A 147 7.10 -8.18 10.54
CA ALA A 147 7.72 -8.81 9.37
C ALA A 147 8.40 -7.77 8.48
N ARG A 148 7.72 -6.65 8.22
CA ARG A 148 8.24 -5.54 7.41
C ARG A 148 9.49 -4.92 8.03
N LEU A 149 9.49 -4.63 9.33
CA LEU A 149 10.68 -4.10 10.01
C LEU A 149 11.85 -5.10 9.97
N CYS A 150 11.60 -6.38 10.20
CA CYS A 150 12.63 -7.43 10.10
C CYS A 150 13.16 -7.55 8.65
N TYR A 151 12.29 -7.45 7.65
CA TYR A 151 12.69 -7.50 6.24
C TYR A 151 13.56 -6.31 5.82
N GLN A 152 13.21 -5.11 6.29
CA GLN A 152 13.93 -3.87 6.00
C GLN A 152 15.21 -3.70 6.84
N GLY A 153 15.28 -4.33 8.01
CA GLY A 153 16.35 -4.11 8.99
C GLY A 153 16.19 -2.83 9.81
N ASN A 154 14.95 -2.33 9.95
CA ASN A 154 14.65 -1.14 10.74
C ASN A 154 14.52 -1.51 12.23
N GLY A 155 15.40 -0.96 13.08
CA GLY A 155 15.47 -1.29 14.50
C GLY A 155 16.09 -2.66 14.81
N THR A 156 16.59 -3.35 13.79
CA THR A 156 17.30 -4.63 13.89
C THR A 156 18.17 -4.84 12.66
N THR A 157 19.00 -5.89 12.65
CA THR A 157 19.62 -6.35 11.40
C THR A 157 18.58 -6.96 10.48
N ARG A 158 18.76 -6.78 9.17
CA ARG A 158 17.87 -7.39 8.17
C ARG A 158 17.79 -8.91 8.37
N ALA A 159 16.59 -9.43 8.57
CA ALA A 159 16.32 -10.85 8.89
C ALA A 159 15.18 -11.38 8.03
N PRO A 160 15.42 -11.65 6.72
CA PRO A 160 14.38 -12.06 5.78
C PRO A 160 13.75 -13.41 6.13
N GLU A 161 14.49 -14.35 6.74
CA GLU A 161 13.94 -15.64 7.19
C GLU A 161 12.92 -15.47 8.33
N GLU A 162 13.18 -14.56 9.26
CA GLU A 162 12.23 -14.24 10.33
C GLU A 162 11.02 -13.48 9.75
N ALA A 163 11.27 -12.54 8.84
CA ALA A 163 10.23 -11.80 8.17
C ALA A 163 9.25 -12.70 7.42
N ALA A 164 9.76 -13.69 6.66
CA ALA A 164 8.92 -14.65 5.94
C ALA A 164 7.96 -15.38 6.89
N LYS A 165 8.42 -15.85 8.03
CA LYS A 165 7.59 -16.54 9.05
C LYS A 165 6.48 -15.66 9.59
N TRP A 166 6.75 -14.38 9.83
CA TRP A 166 5.75 -13.44 10.32
C TRP A 166 4.77 -13.02 9.21
N PHE A 167 5.25 -12.85 7.97
CA PHE A 167 4.36 -12.64 6.82
C PHE A 167 3.42 -13.85 6.61
N GLU A 168 3.91 -15.09 6.76
CA GLU A 168 3.06 -16.29 6.67
C GLU A 168 1.92 -16.26 7.69
N LYS A 169 2.21 -15.89 8.94
CA LYS A 169 1.18 -15.76 9.99
C LYS A 169 0.14 -14.69 9.66
N ALA A 170 0.59 -13.52 9.20
CA ALA A 170 -0.32 -12.45 8.79
C ALA A 170 -1.15 -12.86 7.56
N ALA A 171 -0.52 -13.48 6.56
CA ALA A 171 -1.16 -13.94 5.34
C ALA A 171 -2.22 -15.03 5.59
N ALA A 172 -2.00 -15.91 6.57
CA ALA A 172 -2.98 -16.92 7.00
C ALA A 172 -4.26 -16.27 7.57
N LYS A 173 -4.18 -15.03 8.04
CA LYS A 173 -5.32 -14.21 8.50
C LYS A 173 -5.89 -13.30 7.40
N ASN A 174 -5.64 -13.63 6.13
CA ASN A 174 -6.07 -12.88 4.96
C ASN A 174 -5.53 -11.45 4.87
N ASN A 175 -4.37 -11.15 5.48
CA ASN A 175 -3.67 -9.91 5.20
C ASN A 175 -3.13 -9.97 3.76
N ASP A 176 -3.76 -9.26 2.86
CA ASP A 176 -3.48 -9.27 1.42
C ASP A 176 -2.10 -8.68 1.08
N THR A 177 -1.66 -7.69 1.85
CA THR A 177 -0.32 -7.10 1.70
C THR A 177 0.76 -8.09 2.13
N ALA A 178 0.54 -8.85 3.22
CA ALA A 178 1.45 -9.92 3.61
C ALA A 178 1.50 -11.04 2.57
N GLN A 179 0.36 -11.38 1.95
CA GLN A 179 0.31 -12.34 0.85
C GLN A 179 1.13 -11.85 -0.35
N ASN A 180 1.01 -10.58 -0.73
CA ASN A 180 1.83 -10.00 -1.79
C ASN A 180 3.32 -10.03 -1.43
N MET A 181 3.69 -9.66 -0.19
CA MET A 181 5.09 -9.69 0.25
C MET A 181 5.69 -11.10 0.25
N LEU A 182 4.91 -12.13 0.59
CA LEU A 182 5.36 -13.53 0.44
C LEU A 182 5.62 -13.88 -1.03
N GLY A 183 4.77 -13.43 -1.94
CA GLY A 183 5.02 -13.57 -3.37
C GLY A 183 6.38 -13.00 -3.77
N VAL A 184 6.69 -11.78 -3.32
CA VAL A 184 7.99 -11.11 -3.58
C VAL A 184 9.16 -11.89 -2.96
N ILE A 185 8.99 -12.38 -1.72
CA ILE A 185 10.00 -13.16 -1.01
C ILE A 185 10.33 -14.46 -1.74
N TYR A 186 9.32 -15.21 -2.19
CA TYR A 186 9.52 -16.44 -2.96
C TYR A 186 10.04 -16.17 -4.38
N GLU A 187 9.61 -15.06 -5.02
CA GLU A 187 10.13 -14.68 -6.34
C GLU A 187 11.62 -14.35 -6.30
N ASN A 188 12.08 -13.67 -5.25
CA ASN A 188 13.48 -13.27 -5.11
C ASN A 188 14.37 -14.32 -4.44
N GLY A 189 13.79 -15.22 -3.65
CA GLY A 189 14.54 -16.14 -2.79
C GLY A 189 15.10 -15.45 -1.53
N ASP A 190 14.42 -14.42 -1.02
CA ASP A 190 14.84 -13.64 0.14
C ASP A 190 14.52 -14.39 1.44
N GLY A 191 15.53 -15.03 2.04
CA GLY A 191 15.36 -15.82 3.26
C GLY A 191 14.64 -17.16 3.10
N VAL A 192 14.28 -17.50 1.86
CA VAL A 192 13.71 -18.78 1.44
C VAL A 192 14.33 -19.19 0.10
N SER A 193 14.22 -20.46 -0.30
CA SER A 193 14.59 -20.85 -1.65
C SER A 193 13.66 -20.17 -2.67
N GLN A 194 14.24 -19.62 -3.75
CA GLN A 194 13.46 -19.04 -4.84
C GLN A 194 12.50 -20.09 -5.42
N ASP A 195 11.22 -19.72 -5.51
CA ASP A 195 10.17 -20.58 -6.04
C ASP A 195 9.06 -19.73 -6.70
N TYR A 196 9.08 -19.67 -8.01
CA TYR A 196 8.09 -18.92 -8.80
C TYR A 196 6.66 -19.51 -8.70
N SER A 197 6.52 -20.81 -8.44
CA SER A 197 5.20 -21.43 -8.25
C SER A 197 4.57 -21.02 -6.93
N GLN A 198 5.37 -20.92 -5.87
CA GLN A 198 4.95 -20.35 -4.60
C GLN A 198 4.64 -18.85 -4.75
N ALA A 199 5.50 -18.10 -5.45
CA ALA A 199 5.26 -16.68 -5.72
C ALA A 199 3.92 -16.47 -6.43
N GLU A 200 3.63 -17.23 -7.49
CA GLU A 200 2.35 -17.20 -8.21
C GLU A 200 1.16 -17.47 -7.28
N SER A 201 1.26 -18.51 -6.47
CA SER A 201 0.19 -18.89 -5.52
C SER A 201 -0.11 -17.75 -4.53
N TRP A 202 0.93 -17.10 -4.00
CA TRP A 202 0.76 -16.00 -3.05
C TRP A 202 0.26 -14.72 -3.71
N TYR A 203 0.78 -14.34 -4.88
CA TYR A 203 0.25 -13.21 -5.65
C TYR A 203 -1.20 -13.42 -6.04
N ARG A 204 -1.60 -14.64 -6.40
CA ARG A 204 -2.99 -14.98 -6.71
C ARG A 204 -3.90 -14.80 -5.50
N LYS A 205 -3.47 -15.21 -4.31
CA LYS A 205 -4.23 -14.99 -3.07
C LYS A 205 -4.40 -13.49 -2.80
N ALA A 206 -3.31 -12.70 -2.89
CA ALA A 206 -3.35 -11.25 -2.74
C ALA A 206 -4.30 -10.60 -3.76
N ALA A 207 -4.20 -11.01 -5.03
CA ALA A 207 -5.05 -10.52 -6.12
C ALA A 207 -6.54 -10.84 -5.92
N LEU A 208 -6.88 -12.01 -5.40
CA LEU A 208 -8.25 -12.39 -5.08
C LEU A 208 -8.83 -11.58 -3.91
N ASN A 209 -7.98 -11.12 -3.00
CA ASN A 209 -8.34 -10.21 -1.91
C ASN A 209 -8.32 -8.73 -2.32
N GLY A 210 -8.07 -8.43 -3.59
CA GLY A 210 -8.12 -7.07 -4.13
C GLY A 210 -6.84 -6.26 -4.01
N ASN A 211 -5.71 -6.88 -3.60
CA ASN A 211 -4.43 -6.19 -3.52
C ASN A 211 -3.93 -5.80 -4.91
N GLU A 212 -3.83 -4.50 -5.17
CA GLU A 212 -3.47 -3.97 -6.49
C GLU A 212 -2.03 -4.33 -6.90
N ALA A 213 -1.09 -4.37 -5.95
CA ALA A 213 0.28 -4.78 -6.22
C ALA A 213 0.35 -6.29 -6.51
N GLY A 214 -0.44 -7.11 -5.81
CA GLY A 214 -0.58 -8.55 -6.08
C GLY A 214 -1.15 -8.82 -7.47
N LEU A 215 -2.15 -8.05 -7.90
CA LEU A 215 -2.69 -8.09 -9.26
C LEU A 215 -1.61 -7.76 -10.29
N TYR A 216 -0.81 -6.72 -10.05
CA TYR A 216 0.29 -6.30 -10.92
C TYR A 216 1.37 -7.39 -11.03
N ASN A 217 1.85 -7.89 -9.88
CA ASN A 217 2.91 -8.88 -9.82
C ASN A 217 2.50 -10.21 -10.49
N LEU A 218 1.23 -10.61 -10.31
CA LEU A 218 0.68 -11.77 -11.03
C LEU A 218 0.69 -11.55 -12.56
N GLY A 219 0.36 -10.36 -13.02
CA GLY A 219 0.48 -9.97 -14.43
C GLY A 219 1.91 -10.05 -14.93
N ASP A 220 2.89 -9.60 -14.14
CA ASP A 220 4.33 -9.68 -14.50
C ASP A 220 4.82 -11.12 -14.63
N LEU A 221 4.37 -12.03 -13.76
CA LEU A 221 4.70 -13.45 -13.89
C LEU A 221 4.20 -14.05 -15.22
N TYR A 222 2.96 -13.73 -15.63
CA TYR A 222 2.41 -14.19 -16.91
C TYR A 222 3.09 -13.53 -18.10
N GLU A 223 3.45 -12.27 -18.04
CA GLU A 223 4.18 -11.57 -19.09
C GLU A 223 5.57 -12.18 -19.34
N ARG A 224 6.28 -12.53 -18.26
CA ARG A 224 7.64 -13.07 -18.32
C ARG A 224 7.70 -14.59 -18.43
N GLY A 225 6.61 -15.30 -18.14
CA GLY A 225 6.58 -16.76 -18.09
C GLY A 225 7.36 -17.32 -16.91
N ARG A 226 7.33 -16.65 -15.73
CA ARG A 226 8.02 -17.09 -14.54
C ARG A 226 7.10 -17.94 -13.67
N GLY A 227 7.41 -19.23 -13.54
CA GLY A 227 6.57 -20.18 -12.79
C GLY A 227 5.22 -20.53 -13.44
N VAL A 228 4.90 -19.85 -14.53
CA VAL A 228 3.69 -20.05 -15.35
C VAL A 228 4.06 -20.03 -16.84
N VAL A 229 3.20 -20.58 -17.69
CA VAL A 229 3.36 -20.42 -19.14
C VAL A 229 3.16 -18.95 -19.49
N LYS A 230 4.10 -18.40 -20.29
CA LYS A 230 4.00 -17.03 -20.76
C LYS A 230 2.68 -16.81 -21.52
N ASP A 231 1.90 -15.83 -21.07
CA ASP A 231 0.59 -15.51 -21.64
C ASP A 231 0.35 -13.98 -21.56
N PRO A 232 0.67 -13.23 -22.64
CA PRO A 232 0.49 -11.78 -22.69
C PRO A 232 -0.97 -11.34 -22.52
N ASP A 233 -1.92 -12.14 -23.01
CA ASP A 233 -3.35 -11.82 -22.89
C ASP A 233 -3.80 -11.90 -21.42
N GLN A 234 -3.35 -12.93 -20.69
CA GLN A 234 -3.59 -13.02 -19.25
C GLN A 234 -2.90 -11.90 -18.48
N ALA A 235 -1.63 -11.60 -18.83
CA ALA A 235 -0.89 -10.49 -18.22
C ALA A 235 -1.67 -9.18 -18.36
N ALA A 236 -2.13 -8.86 -19.57
CA ALA A 236 -2.92 -7.66 -19.82
C ALA A 236 -4.23 -7.60 -18.99
N ARG A 237 -4.90 -8.74 -18.79
CA ARG A 237 -6.11 -8.81 -17.94
C ARG A 237 -5.79 -8.50 -16.47
N TRP A 238 -4.69 -9.00 -15.93
CA TRP A 238 -4.26 -8.74 -14.56
C TRP A 238 -3.80 -7.30 -14.38
N PHE A 239 -2.99 -6.76 -15.30
CA PHE A 239 -2.61 -5.35 -15.29
C PHE A 239 -3.83 -4.43 -15.37
N ARG A 240 -4.84 -4.77 -16.19
CA ARG A 240 -6.06 -3.99 -16.28
C ARG A 240 -6.83 -3.96 -14.96
N LYS A 241 -6.95 -5.10 -14.26
CA LYS A 241 -7.59 -5.12 -12.94
C LYS A 241 -6.84 -4.25 -11.95
N SER A 242 -5.52 -4.36 -11.90
CA SER A 242 -4.66 -3.54 -11.04
C SER A 242 -4.78 -2.04 -11.36
N ALA A 243 -4.77 -1.67 -12.65
CA ALA A 243 -4.92 -0.29 -13.09
C ALA A 243 -6.29 0.32 -12.73
N LEU A 244 -7.36 -0.48 -12.82
CA LEU A 244 -8.71 -0.08 -12.40
C LEU A 244 -8.84 0.09 -10.89
N SER A 245 -8.01 -0.61 -10.09
CA SER A 245 -7.91 -0.40 -8.64
C SER A 245 -7.07 0.84 -8.27
N GLY A 246 -6.53 1.55 -9.25
CA GLY A 246 -5.79 2.79 -9.05
C GLY A 246 -4.28 2.65 -8.99
N PHE A 247 -3.71 1.44 -9.15
CA PHE A 247 -2.27 1.25 -9.06
C PHE A 247 -1.53 1.93 -10.23
N ASP A 248 -0.75 2.95 -9.95
CA ASP A 248 -0.09 3.83 -10.93
C ASP A 248 0.86 3.07 -11.87
N ARG A 249 1.64 2.13 -11.35
CA ARG A 249 2.52 1.27 -12.14
C ARG A 249 1.73 0.40 -13.13
N ALA A 250 0.58 -0.11 -12.71
CA ALA A 250 -0.28 -0.89 -13.59
C ALA A 250 -0.94 -0.02 -14.65
N GLN A 251 -1.30 1.21 -14.31
CA GLN A 251 -1.83 2.18 -15.26
C GLN A 251 -0.78 2.51 -16.34
N PHE A 252 0.46 2.80 -15.93
CA PHE A 252 1.56 3.02 -16.88
C PHE A 252 1.80 1.78 -17.74
N LYS A 253 1.87 0.59 -17.13
CA LYS A 253 2.07 -0.67 -17.85
C LYS A 253 0.97 -0.94 -18.87
N LEU A 254 -0.31 -0.77 -18.47
CA LEU A 254 -1.45 -0.94 -19.36
C LEU A 254 -1.44 0.08 -20.51
N GLY A 255 -1.03 1.32 -20.23
CA GLY A 255 -0.78 2.34 -21.25
C GLY A 255 0.26 1.86 -22.28
N THR A 256 1.38 1.30 -21.81
CA THR A 256 2.42 0.74 -22.67
C THR A 256 1.90 -0.43 -23.53
N LEU A 257 1.11 -1.34 -22.94
CA LEU A 257 0.51 -2.46 -23.68
C LEU A 257 -0.43 -1.97 -24.80
N TYR A 258 -1.28 -0.97 -24.53
CA TYR A 258 -2.14 -0.38 -25.56
C TYR A 258 -1.36 0.42 -26.60
N TYR A 259 -0.25 1.03 -26.24
CA TYR A 259 0.60 1.76 -27.17
C TYR A 259 1.32 0.81 -28.14
N CYS A 260 1.87 -0.28 -27.65
CA CYS A 260 2.60 -1.27 -28.44
C CYS A 260 1.70 -2.31 -29.15
N GLY A 261 0.52 -2.60 -28.60
CA GLY A 261 -0.35 -3.69 -29.05
C GLY A 261 0.12 -5.06 -28.57
N ASP A 262 0.70 -5.14 -27.36
CA ASP A 262 1.19 -6.39 -26.78
C ASP A 262 0.14 -6.98 -25.79
N GLY A 263 -0.33 -8.19 -26.07
CA GLY A 263 -1.42 -8.84 -25.31
C GLY A 263 -2.78 -8.12 -25.42
N VAL A 264 -2.87 -7.04 -26.16
CA VAL A 264 -4.09 -6.28 -26.46
C VAL A 264 -3.99 -5.66 -27.85
N SER A 265 -5.12 -5.35 -28.49
CA SER A 265 -5.11 -4.59 -29.74
C SER A 265 -4.56 -3.19 -29.50
N GLN A 266 -3.66 -2.74 -30.36
CA GLN A 266 -3.09 -1.40 -30.29
C GLN A 266 -4.18 -0.33 -30.28
N ALA A 267 -4.14 0.59 -29.33
CA ALA A 267 -5.14 1.61 -29.12
C ALA A 267 -4.52 2.88 -28.49
N PRO A 268 -3.89 3.76 -29.29
CA PRO A 268 -3.14 4.92 -28.79
C PRO A 268 -3.96 5.85 -27.88
N LYS A 269 -5.26 6.06 -28.17
CA LYS A 269 -6.14 6.86 -27.31
C LYS A 269 -6.31 6.25 -25.91
N LYS A 270 -6.46 4.92 -25.82
CA LYS A 270 -6.52 4.24 -24.54
C LYS A 270 -5.16 4.30 -23.81
N ALA A 271 -4.07 4.18 -24.57
CA ALA A 271 -2.73 4.33 -24.01
C ALA A 271 -2.57 5.71 -23.35
N LEU A 272 -2.94 6.78 -24.05
CA LEU A 272 -2.87 8.14 -23.52
C LEU A 272 -3.69 8.30 -22.24
N HIS A 273 -4.93 7.80 -22.22
CA HIS A 273 -5.78 7.83 -21.03
C HIS A 273 -5.08 7.21 -19.80
N TRP A 274 -4.47 6.03 -19.97
CA TRP A 274 -3.80 5.35 -18.87
C TRP A 274 -2.49 6.04 -18.47
N PHE A 275 -1.74 6.61 -19.41
CA PHE A 275 -0.55 7.40 -19.09
C PHE A 275 -0.92 8.68 -18.31
N CYS A 276 -2.00 9.38 -18.68
CA CYS A 276 -2.48 10.53 -17.91
C CYS A 276 -2.85 10.13 -16.47
N ASN A 277 -3.62 9.06 -16.28
CA ASN A 277 -4.00 8.61 -14.95
C ASN A 277 -2.78 8.26 -14.07
N ALA A 278 -1.77 7.61 -14.64
CA ALA A 278 -0.52 7.31 -13.93
C ALA A 278 0.27 8.59 -13.60
N ALA A 279 0.34 9.54 -14.53
CA ALA A 279 1.05 10.79 -14.36
C ALA A 279 0.41 11.70 -13.29
N GLU A 280 -0.93 11.76 -13.23
CA GLU A 280 -1.68 12.46 -12.20
C GLU A 280 -1.34 11.95 -10.79
N GLN A 281 -1.05 10.66 -10.64
CA GLN A 281 -0.57 10.06 -9.40
C GLN A 281 0.94 10.25 -9.16
N GLY A 282 1.64 10.92 -10.05
CA GLY A 282 3.05 11.21 -9.90
C GLY A 282 4.00 10.21 -10.53
N HIS A 283 3.52 9.21 -11.29
CA HIS A 283 4.37 8.18 -11.90
C HIS A 283 5.42 8.78 -12.85
N PRO A 284 6.75 8.68 -12.58
CA PRO A 284 7.77 9.47 -13.26
C PRO A 284 7.89 9.14 -14.76
N HIS A 285 7.81 7.86 -15.12
CA HIS A 285 7.91 7.45 -16.53
C HIS A 285 6.66 7.84 -17.33
N ALA A 286 5.49 7.91 -16.70
CA ALA A 286 4.29 8.40 -17.37
C ALA A 286 4.38 9.90 -17.66
N LYS A 287 4.88 10.68 -16.71
CA LYS A 287 5.16 12.11 -16.88
C LYS A 287 6.13 12.32 -18.05
N HIS A 288 7.28 11.67 -17.99
CA HIS A 288 8.29 11.76 -19.02
C HIS A 288 7.76 11.36 -20.41
N PHE A 289 6.99 10.27 -20.50
CA PHE A 289 6.38 9.82 -21.74
C PHE A 289 5.46 10.88 -22.36
N LEU A 290 4.60 11.50 -21.55
CA LEU A 290 3.67 12.55 -22.00
C LEU A 290 4.39 13.82 -22.48
N GLU A 291 5.55 14.14 -21.90
CA GLU A 291 6.36 15.30 -22.25
C GLU A 291 7.14 15.09 -23.55
N THR A 292 7.67 13.87 -23.78
CA THR A 292 8.67 13.63 -24.85
C THR A 292 8.12 12.92 -26.08
N THR A 293 6.99 12.21 -25.94
CA THR A 293 6.46 11.41 -27.05
C THR A 293 5.44 12.19 -27.86
N PRO A 294 5.67 12.43 -29.17
CA PRO A 294 4.66 12.97 -30.08
C PRO A 294 3.47 12.02 -30.13
N LEU A 295 2.27 12.57 -30.11
CA LEU A 295 1.04 11.78 -30.24
C LEU A 295 0.77 11.61 -31.76
N ASP A 296 0.97 10.40 -32.28
CA ASP A 296 0.75 10.06 -33.70
C ASP A 296 -0.74 9.87 -34.06
N PHE A 297 -1.65 10.52 -33.33
CA PHE A 297 -3.09 10.49 -33.59
C PHE A 297 -3.73 11.85 -33.24
N GLU A 298 -4.84 12.17 -33.91
CA GLU A 298 -5.63 13.34 -33.54
C GLU A 298 -6.33 13.08 -32.19
N PRO A 299 -5.89 13.72 -31.09
CA PRO A 299 -6.51 13.57 -29.79
C PRO A 299 -7.91 14.19 -29.79
N THR A 300 -8.83 13.60 -29.05
CA THR A 300 -10.14 14.22 -28.80
C THR A 300 -9.99 15.48 -27.92
N ALA A 301 -11.02 16.33 -27.88
CA ALA A 301 -11.04 17.48 -26.97
C ALA A 301 -10.88 17.05 -25.49
N GLU A 302 -11.42 15.88 -25.11
CA GLU A 302 -11.27 15.31 -23.76
C GLU A 302 -9.83 14.84 -23.49
N ASP A 303 -9.16 14.21 -24.46
CA ASP A 303 -7.76 13.81 -24.35
C ASP A 303 -6.84 15.03 -24.19
N LEU A 304 -7.11 16.12 -24.94
CA LEU A 304 -6.39 17.40 -24.84
C LEU A 304 -6.66 18.11 -23.53
N TYR A 305 -7.88 18.04 -23.02
CA TYR A 305 -8.26 18.65 -21.75
C TYR A 305 -7.54 17.96 -20.57
N LYS A 306 -7.53 16.61 -20.53
CA LYS A 306 -6.81 15.85 -19.51
C LYS A 306 -5.30 16.09 -19.58
N LYS A 307 -4.72 16.12 -20.78
CA LYS A 307 -3.32 16.48 -20.97
C LYS A 307 -3.04 17.92 -20.55
N GLY A 308 -3.94 18.84 -20.85
CA GLY A 308 -3.86 20.27 -20.48
C GLY A 308 -3.94 20.47 -18.96
N GLN A 309 -4.86 19.80 -18.26
CA GLN A 309 -4.95 19.84 -16.79
C GLN A 309 -3.64 19.35 -16.15
N TYR A 310 -3.09 18.23 -16.63
CA TYR A 310 -1.84 17.71 -16.13
C TYR A 310 -0.69 18.73 -16.22
N PHE A 311 -0.54 19.44 -17.37
CA PHE A 311 0.50 20.45 -17.52
C PHE A 311 0.22 21.74 -16.76
N PHE A 312 -1.04 22.09 -16.55
CA PHE A 312 -1.42 23.28 -15.78
C PHE A 312 -1.09 23.10 -14.30
N GLU A 313 -1.44 21.95 -13.73
CA GLU A 313 -1.13 21.62 -12.33
C GLU A 313 0.39 21.53 -12.06
N GLN A 314 1.20 21.10 -13.04
CA GLN A 314 2.66 21.07 -12.86
C GLN A 314 3.28 22.48 -12.84
N LYS A 315 2.74 23.45 -13.57
CA LYS A 315 3.23 24.84 -13.57
C LYS A 315 2.96 25.58 -12.27
N GLU A 316 1.91 25.23 -11.54
CA GLU A 316 1.62 25.86 -10.22
C GLU A 316 2.59 25.40 -9.11
N TYR A 317 3.40 24.33 -9.34
CA TYR A 317 4.40 23.85 -8.40
C TYR A 317 5.83 24.33 -8.70
N GLU A 318 6.08 24.99 -9.84
CA GLU A 318 7.39 25.53 -10.22
C GLU A 318 7.51 27.06 -9.99
N GLU A 319 6.45 27.77 -9.61
CA GLU A 319 6.43 29.16 -9.15
C GLU A 319 6.31 29.23 -7.60
#